data_c1def1f298fa6d1f1523c3eaf4baf7a7
#
_entry.id   c1def1f298fa6d1f1523c3eaf4baf7a7
#
_cell.length_a   1.000
_cell.length_b   1.000
_cell.length_c   1.000
_cell.angle_alpha   90.00
_cell.angle_beta   90.00
_cell.angle_gamma   90.00
#
_symmetry.space_group_name_H-M   'P 1'
#
loop_
_entity.id
_entity.type
_entity.pdbx_description
1 polymer ?
#
loop_
_entity_poly.entity_id
_entity_poly.type
_entity_poly.pdbx_seq_one_letter_code
_entity_poly.pdbx_strand_id
1 'polypeptide(L)'
;MDAREIIKIGMSAERTLVVPPERTVGHLLPGMPMVYATPMMILEMEMTSGDAINKYLEPGWVTVGTEVDIRHLAASAVGARVRTTARVIAVQRRLIRFEVEAFDGARRIGEGRHARGLVNLATFNKRFGTT
;
A
#
# COMPACT_ATOMS: atom_id res chain seq x y z
N MET A 1 21.87 1.36 5.59
CA MET A 1 21.40 0.77 4.33
C MET A 1 21.05 1.87 3.34
N ASP A 2 21.41 1.71 2.10
CA ASP A 2 21.06 2.62 1.01
C ASP A 2 20.15 1.88 0.04
N ALA A 3 18.90 2.32 -0.07
CA ALA A 3 17.91 1.64 -0.90
C ALA A 3 18.32 1.56 -2.37
N ARG A 4 19.08 2.54 -2.87
CA ARG A 4 19.50 2.59 -4.28
C ARG A 4 20.36 1.41 -4.71
N GLU A 5 21.04 0.76 -3.75
CA GLU A 5 21.90 -0.39 -4.04
C GLU A 5 21.12 -1.69 -4.20
N ILE A 6 19.92 -1.77 -3.63
CA ILE A 6 19.16 -3.01 -3.53
C ILE A 6 17.82 -2.94 -4.27
N ILE A 7 17.11 -1.83 -4.14
CA ILE A 7 15.78 -1.67 -4.75
C ILE A 7 15.93 -1.11 -6.16
N LYS A 8 15.22 -1.73 -7.11
CA LYS A 8 15.29 -1.38 -8.53
C LYS A 8 13.93 -0.89 -9.03
N ILE A 9 13.96 0.11 -9.88
CA ILE A 9 12.78 0.58 -10.61
C ILE A 9 12.20 -0.62 -11.39
N GLY A 10 10.87 -0.77 -11.33
CA GLY A 10 10.16 -1.86 -11.97
C GLY A 10 9.86 -3.04 -11.06
N MET A 11 10.45 -3.15 -9.88
CA MET A 11 10.04 -4.13 -8.90
C MET A 11 8.57 -3.93 -8.58
N SER A 12 7.79 -5.02 -8.56
CA SER A 12 6.35 -4.95 -8.45
C SER A 12 5.78 -6.10 -7.63
N ALA A 13 4.54 -5.93 -7.21
CA ALA A 13 3.76 -6.97 -6.55
C ALA A 13 2.27 -6.73 -6.81
N GLU A 14 1.45 -7.72 -6.51
CA GLU A 14 0.01 -7.57 -6.52
C GLU A 14 -0.62 -8.40 -5.41
N ARG A 15 -1.79 -7.95 -4.97
CA ARG A 15 -2.66 -8.64 -4.03
C ARG A 15 -4.06 -8.70 -4.58
N THR A 16 -4.79 -9.73 -4.23
CA THR A 16 -6.22 -9.82 -4.51
C THR A 16 -6.97 -9.91 -3.19
N LEU A 17 -8.03 -9.11 -3.07
CA LEU A 17 -8.93 -9.09 -1.92
C LEU A 17 -10.36 -9.27 -2.43
N VAL A 18 -11.09 -10.22 -1.87
CA VAL A 18 -12.54 -10.28 -2.01
C VAL A 18 -13.10 -9.39 -0.92
N VAL A 19 -13.74 -8.28 -1.29
CA VAL A 19 -14.17 -7.25 -0.34
C VAL A 19 -15.12 -7.84 0.70
N PRO A 20 -14.69 -7.95 1.98
CA PRO A 20 -15.58 -8.43 3.04
C PRO A 20 -16.36 -7.25 3.64
N PRO A 21 -17.45 -7.52 4.36
CA PRO A 21 -18.22 -6.47 5.03
C PRO A 21 -17.38 -5.55 5.91
N GLU A 22 -16.35 -6.10 6.58
CA GLU A 22 -15.48 -5.36 7.51
C GLU A 22 -14.60 -4.30 6.84
N ARG A 23 -14.45 -4.36 5.53
CA ARG A 23 -13.67 -3.41 4.74
C ARG A 23 -14.53 -2.36 4.05
N THR A 24 -15.79 -2.24 4.43
CA THR A 24 -16.74 -1.28 3.83
C THR A 24 -16.93 -0.03 4.66
N VAL A 25 -17.36 1.05 4.00
CA VAL A 25 -17.71 2.31 4.67
C VAL A 25 -18.83 2.09 5.67
N GLY A 26 -19.84 1.29 5.31
CA GLY A 26 -20.98 1.00 6.19
C GLY A 26 -20.62 0.26 7.46
N HIS A 27 -19.55 -0.53 7.45
CA HIS A 27 -19.02 -1.18 8.66
C HIS A 27 -18.34 -0.15 9.57
N LEU A 28 -17.57 0.76 8.99
CA LEU A 28 -16.81 1.76 9.73
C LEU A 28 -17.71 2.88 10.27
N LEU A 29 -18.72 3.27 9.49
CA LEU A 29 -19.65 4.35 9.79
C LEU A 29 -21.08 3.87 9.58
N PRO A 30 -21.81 3.50 10.65
CA PRO A 30 -23.17 3.00 10.54
C PRO A 30 -24.08 3.94 9.74
N GLY A 31 -24.90 3.36 8.86
CA GLY A 31 -25.80 4.12 7.97
C GLY A 31 -25.21 4.47 6.61
N MET A 32 -23.93 4.23 6.40
CA MET A 32 -23.26 4.45 5.13
C MET A 32 -23.36 3.21 4.22
N PRO A 33 -23.17 3.39 2.90
CA PRO A 33 -23.20 2.26 1.96
C PRO A 33 -22.18 1.17 2.27
N MET A 34 -22.54 -0.08 1.97
CA MET A 34 -21.65 -1.24 2.12
C MET A 34 -20.77 -1.39 0.86
N VAL A 35 -19.89 -0.43 0.65
CA VAL A 35 -18.94 -0.42 -0.46
C VAL A 35 -17.51 -0.32 0.08
N TYR A 36 -16.56 -0.80 -0.70
CA TYR A 36 -15.13 -0.81 -0.34
C TYR A 36 -14.68 0.58 0.12
N ALA A 37 -14.21 0.68 1.35
CA ALA A 37 -13.83 1.95 1.94
C ALA A 37 -12.49 2.45 1.40
N THR A 38 -12.41 3.73 1.10
CA THR A 38 -11.18 4.36 0.59
C THR A 38 -9.95 4.08 1.47
N PRO A 39 -9.99 4.25 2.81
CA PRO A 39 -8.82 3.93 3.62
C PRO A 39 -8.42 2.45 3.56
N MET A 40 -9.36 1.55 3.31
CA MET A 40 -9.07 0.11 3.18
C MET A 40 -8.42 -0.20 1.83
N MET A 41 -8.82 0.49 0.77
CA MET A 41 -8.15 0.40 -0.53
C MET A 41 -6.71 0.92 -0.43
N ILE A 42 -6.50 2.03 0.26
CA ILE A 42 -5.17 2.59 0.51
C ILE A 42 -4.31 1.63 1.32
N LEU A 43 -4.86 0.99 2.34
CA LEU A 43 -4.15 -0.01 3.12
C LEU A 43 -3.64 -1.17 2.23
N GLU A 44 -4.48 -1.67 1.32
CA GLU A 44 -4.06 -2.69 0.35
C GLU A 44 -2.93 -2.18 -0.54
N MET A 45 -3.00 -0.93 -0.98
CA MET A 45 -1.94 -0.32 -1.79
C MET A 45 -0.63 -0.20 -1.03
N GLU A 46 -0.68 0.17 0.26
CA GLU A 46 0.50 0.24 1.12
C GLU A 46 1.13 -1.14 1.33
N MET A 47 0.30 -2.14 1.63
CA MET A 47 0.77 -3.51 1.84
C MET A 47 1.37 -4.10 0.56
N THR A 48 0.73 -3.86 -0.58
CA THR A 48 1.21 -4.33 -1.87
C THR A 48 2.55 -3.68 -2.23
N SER A 49 2.71 -2.39 -1.94
CA SER A 49 3.97 -1.68 -2.11
C SER A 49 5.07 -2.30 -1.25
N GLY A 50 4.77 -2.58 0.01
CA GLY A 50 5.70 -3.30 0.89
C GLY A 50 6.09 -4.67 0.34
N ASP A 51 5.12 -5.43 -0.17
CA ASP A 51 5.39 -6.75 -0.76
C ASP A 51 6.38 -6.69 -1.92
N ALA A 52 6.37 -5.59 -2.68
CA ALA A 52 7.27 -5.44 -3.82
C ALA A 52 8.74 -5.35 -3.42
N ILE A 53 9.05 -4.91 -2.22
CA ILE A 53 10.42 -4.58 -1.80
C ILE A 53 10.89 -5.22 -0.51
N ASN A 54 9.99 -5.57 0.41
CA ASN A 54 10.38 -6.00 1.77
C ASN A 54 11.33 -7.20 1.80
N LYS A 55 11.17 -8.15 0.90
CA LYS A 55 12.03 -9.35 0.83
C LYS A 55 13.48 -9.04 0.48
N TYR A 56 13.77 -7.86 -0.05
CA TYR A 56 15.11 -7.46 -0.43
C TYR A 56 15.82 -6.63 0.64
N LEU A 57 15.11 -6.22 1.68
CA LEU A 57 15.67 -5.38 2.74
C LEU A 57 16.59 -6.19 3.65
N GLU A 58 17.63 -5.56 4.16
CA GLU A 58 18.51 -6.15 5.16
C GLU A 58 17.74 -6.41 6.46
N PRO A 59 18.12 -7.44 7.24
CA PRO A 59 17.50 -7.69 8.55
C PRO A 59 17.52 -6.45 9.42
N GLY A 60 16.39 -6.17 10.09
CA GLY A 60 16.24 -5.00 10.96
C GLY A 60 15.81 -3.73 10.26
N TRP A 61 15.71 -3.75 8.93
CA TRP A 61 15.21 -2.62 8.16
C TRP A 61 13.79 -2.87 7.67
N VAL A 62 12.96 -1.83 7.76
CA VAL A 62 11.56 -1.86 7.32
C VAL A 62 11.23 -0.57 6.59
N THR A 63 10.06 -0.52 5.95
CA THR A 63 9.56 0.72 5.38
C THR A 63 8.26 1.14 6.03
N VAL A 64 8.07 2.44 6.13
CA VAL A 64 6.83 3.05 6.62
C VAL A 64 6.28 4.00 5.55
N GLY A 65 4.96 4.10 5.46
CA GLY A 65 4.30 5.01 4.52
C GLY A 65 4.60 6.48 4.88
N THR A 66 4.95 7.29 3.91
CA THR A 66 5.27 8.71 4.09
C THR A 66 4.44 9.64 3.23
N GLU A 67 3.87 9.13 2.13
CA GLU A 67 3.08 9.94 1.22
C GLU A 67 2.00 9.09 0.56
N VAL A 68 0.80 9.62 0.51
CA VAL A 68 -0.36 9.00 -0.14
C VAL A 68 -1.01 10.04 -1.02
N ASP A 69 -1.02 9.79 -2.33
CA ASP A 69 -1.69 10.63 -3.32
C ASP A 69 -2.52 9.71 -4.21
N ILE A 70 -3.73 9.40 -3.76
CA ILE A 70 -4.58 8.34 -4.30
C ILE A 70 -5.95 8.91 -4.68
N ARG A 71 -6.49 8.43 -5.80
CA ARG A 71 -7.87 8.68 -6.20
C ARG A 71 -8.65 7.39 -6.16
N HIS A 72 -9.81 7.42 -5.53
CA HIS A 72 -10.78 6.34 -5.53
C HIS A 72 -11.81 6.65 -6.62
N LEU A 73 -11.68 6.03 -7.77
CA LEU A 73 -12.38 6.42 -9.01
C LEU A 73 -13.79 5.85 -9.10
N ALA A 74 -14.04 4.70 -8.48
CA ALA A 74 -15.33 4.02 -8.56
C ALA A 74 -15.53 3.11 -7.35
N ALA A 75 -16.79 2.92 -6.97
CA ALA A 75 -17.17 2.07 -5.84
C ALA A 75 -17.13 0.58 -6.22
N SER A 76 -16.88 -0.27 -5.22
CA SER A 76 -16.95 -1.72 -5.35
C SER A 76 -17.80 -2.29 -4.21
N ALA A 77 -18.66 -3.23 -4.53
CA ALA A 77 -19.56 -3.86 -3.57
C ALA A 77 -18.85 -4.94 -2.75
N VAL A 78 -19.45 -5.33 -1.63
CA VAL A 78 -19.09 -6.55 -0.91
C VAL A 78 -19.09 -7.73 -1.89
N GLY A 79 -18.06 -8.57 -1.80
CA GLY A 79 -17.89 -9.71 -2.69
C GLY A 79 -17.12 -9.42 -3.98
N ALA A 80 -16.88 -8.15 -4.31
CA ALA A 80 -16.05 -7.80 -5.45
C ALA A 80 -14.61 -8.30 -5.24
N ARG A 81 -14.03 -8.84 -6.30
CA ARG A 81 -12.63 -9.27 -6.28
C ARG A 81 -11.76 -8.13 -6.78
N VAL A 82 -11.04 -7.50 -5.86
CA VAL A 82 -10.19 -6.35 -6.17
C VAL A 82 -8.73 -6.78 -6.25
N ARG A 83 -8.11 -6.51 -7.39
CA ARG A 83 -6.67 -6.72 -7.61
C ARG A 83 -5.95 -5.39 -7.46
N THR A 84 -5.00 -5.34 -6.54
CA THR A 84 -4.18 -4.16 -6.28
C THR A 84 -2.76 -4.41 -6.74
N THR A 85 -2.18 -3.46 -7.46
CA THR A 85 -0.81 -3.55 -7.98
C THR A 85 0.03 -2.39 -7.47
N ALA A 86 1.32 -2.63 -7.29
CA ALA A 86 2.29 -1.61 -6.95
C ALA A 86 3.58 -1.86 -7.73
N ARG A 87 4.19 -0.79 -8.21
CA ARG A 87 5.43 -0.84 -8.99
C ARG A 87 6.35 0.30 -8.58
N VAL A 88 7.61 -0.01 -8.30
CA VAL A 88 8.63 0.99 -7.98
C VAL A 88 8.89 1.87 -9.19
N ILE A 89 8.79 3.19 -9.02
CA ILE A 89 9.02 4.19 -10.08
C ILE A 89 10.20 5.12 -9.78
N ALA A 90 10.64 5.21 -8.53
CA ALA A 90 11.80 6.01 -8.16
C ALA A 90 12.41 5.48 -6.87
N VAL A 91 13.73 5.58 -6.77
CA VAL A 91 14.47 5.14 -5.58
C VAL A 91 15.46 6.23 -5.19
N GLN A 92 15.33 6.73 -3.98
CA GLN A 92 16.30 7.59 -3.33
C GLN A 92 16.98 6.81 -2.20
N ARG A 93 17.94 7.39 -1.56
CA ARG A 93 18.70 6.70 -0.51
C ARG A 93 17.83 6.07 0.56
N ARG A 94 16.77 6.77 1.02
CA ARG A 94 15.87 6.31 2.08
C ARG A 94 14.39 6.47 1.74
N LEU A 95 14.08 6.70 0.48
CA LEU A 95 12.70 6.88 0.03
C LEU A 95 12.47 6.12 -1.26
N ILE A 96 11.41 5.34 -1.29
CA ILE A 96 11.00 4.56 -2.45
C ILE A 96 9.61 5.05 -2.86
N ARG A 97 9.44 5.37 -4.15
CA ARG A 97 8.17 5.82 -4.70
C ARG A 97 7.56 4.74 -5.58
N PHE A 98 6.25 4.61 -5.47
CA PHE A 98 5.47 3.59 -6.16
C PHE A 98 4.34 4.22 -6.96
N GLU A 99 4.02 3.59 -8.09
CA GLU A 99 2.75 3.76 -8.77
C GLU A 99 1.84 2.62 -8.32
N VAL A 100 0.63 2.94 -7.89
CA VAL A 100 -0.32 1.96 -7.38
C VAL A 100 -1.65 2.05 -8.13
N GLU A 101 -2.29 0.89 -8.32
CA GLU A 101 -3.58 0.79 -8.98
C GLU A 101 -4.42 -0.29 -8.32
N ALA A 102 -5.74 -0.15 -8.42
CA ALA A 102 -6.69 -1.15 -7.97
C ALA A 102 -7.75 -1.36 -9.03
N PHE A 103 -8.11 -2.63 -9.27
CA PHE A 103 -9.05 -3.05 -10.31
C PHE A 103 -10.13 -3.95 -9.73
N ASP A 104 -11.38 -3.68 -10.12
CA ASP A 104 -12.52 -4.55 -9.91
C ASP A 104 -12.86 -5.15 -11.26
N GLY A 105 -12.41 -6.39 -11.51
CA GLY A 105 -12.42 -6.95 -12.86
C GLY A 105 -11.52 -6.12 -13.79
N ALA A 106 -12.06 -5.70 -14.93
CA ALA A 106 -11.34 -4.85 -15.87
C ALA A 106 -11.42 -3.36 -15.52
N ARG A 107 -12.28 -2.98 -14.57
CA ARG A 107 -12.51 -1.58 -14.23
C ARG A 107 -11.49 -1.11 -13.21
N ARG A 108 -10.75 -0.06 -13.55
CA ARG A 108 -9.85 0.59 -12.59
C ARG A 108 -10.65 1.41 -11.60
N ILE A 109 -10.58 1.04 -10.32
CA ILE A 109 -11.31 1.70 -9.24
C ILE A 109 -10.44 2.62 -8.40
N GLY A 110 -9.12 2.52 -8.52
CA GLY A 110 -8.20 3.36 -7.78
C GLY A 110 -6.87 3.49 -8.51
N GLU A 111 -6.22 4.63 -8.30
CA GLU A 111 -4.91 4.90 -8.85
C GLU A 111 -4.18 5.96 -8.05
N GLY A 112 -2.87 6.02 -8.19
CA GLY A 112 -2.09 7.12 -7.65
C GLY A 112 -0.66 6.73 -7.35
N ARG A 113 -0.07 7.47 -6.42
CA ARG A 113 1.32 7.31 -6.02
C ARG A 113 1.43 7.21 -4.51
N HIS A 114 2.42 6.47 -4.09
CA HIS A 114 2.70 6.19 -2.70
C HIS A 114 4.21 6.23 -2.48
N ALA A 115 4.65 6.77 -1.36
CA ALA A 115 6.05 6.75 -0.99
C ALA A 115 6.22 6.07 0.36
N ARG A 116 7.34 5.34 0.50
CA ARG A 116 7.71 4.67 1.74
C ARG A 116 9.11 5.05 2.13
N GLY A 117 9.27 5.37 3.41
CA GLY A 117 10.57 5.70 4.00
C GLY A 117 11.23 4.46 4.59
N LEU A 118 12.52 4.30 4.33
CA LEU A 118 13.34 3.22 4.87
C LEU A 118 13.81 3.59 6.27
N VAL A 119 13.52 2.75 7.26
CA VAL A 119 13.89 2.99 8.66
C VAL A 119 14.54 1.74 9.28
N ASN A 120 15.49 1.97 10.19
CA ASN A 120 16.01 0.92 11.04
C ASN A 120 15.03 0.72 12.19
N LEU A 121 14.48 -0.48 12.31
CA LEU A 121 13.39 -0.75 13.25
C LEU A 121 13.81 -0.53 14.71
N ALA A 122 14.99 -0.99 15.10
CA ALA A 122 15.46 -0.85 16.47
C ALA A 122 15.64 0.63 16.85
N THR A 123 16.26 1.43 15.98
CA THR A 123 16.43 2.87 16.18
C THR A 123 15.09 3.60 16.24
N PHE A 124 14.18 3.23 15.33
CA PHE A 124 12.84 3.81 15.26
C PHE A 124 12.05 3.52 16.54
N ASN A 125 12.02 2.26 16.99
CA ASN A 125 11.31 1.86 18.20
C ASN A 125 11.89 2.52 19.45
N LYS A 126 13.20 2.65 19.52
CA LYS A 126 13.87 3.34 20.62
C LYS A 126 13.42 4.80 20.71
N ARG A 127 13.32 5.47 19.58
CA ARG A 127 12.90 6.87 19.51
C ARG A 127 11.43 7.07 19.87
N PHE A 128 10.54 6.18 19.44
CA PHE A 128 9.10 6.33 19.60
C PHE A 128 8.52 5.49 20.75
N GLY A 129 9.37 4.80 21.51
CA GLY A 129 8.94 4.05 22.69
C GLY A 129 8.03 2.86 22.38
N THR A 130 8.07 2.32 21.17
CA THR A 130 7.27 1.15 20.81
C THR A 130 7.92 -0.12 21.34
N THR A 131 7.09 -1.09 21.65
CA THR A 131 7.54 -2.38 22.16
C THR A 131 7.95 -3.34 21.05
#